data_043b503e56bcf0c09cda38be212f2014
#
_entry.id   043b503e56bcf0c09cda38be212f2014
#
_cell.length_a   1.000
_cell.length_b   1.000
_cell.length_c   1.000
_cell.angle_alpha   90.00
_cell.angle_beta   90.00
_cell.angle_gamma   90.00
#
_symmetry.space_group_name_H-M   'P 1'
#
loop_
_entity.id
_entity.type
_entity.pdbx_description
1 polymer ?
#
loop_
_entity_poly.entity_id
_entity_poly.type
_entity_poly.pdbx_seq_one_letter_code
_entity_poly.pdbx_strand_id
1 'polypeptide(L)'
;ILKIIDGYGLMPYSFNGIKFVPQLFYKLHILPFGIQSTQIHINYWSDKDFINFKKFIEKHHKKVISADFAFSKISNSYLHKIINFTFEKLLKLKRLVF
;
A
#
# COMPACT_ATOMS: atom_id res chain seq x y z
N ILE A 1 19.58 -0.87 -8.00
CA ILE A 1 18.53 -1.59 -7.25
C ILE A 1 17.18 -1.20 -7.82
N LEU A 2 16.40 -2.18 -8.24
CA LEU A 2 15.05 -1.95 -8.76
C LEU A 2 14.06 -1.70 -7.61
N LYS A 3 13.20 -0.70 -7.81
CA LYS A 3 12.15 -0.34 -6.86
C LYS A 3 10.80 -0.48 -7.55
N ILE A 4 9.89 -1.23 -6.95
CA ILE A 4 8.57 -1.52 -7.54
C ILE A 4 7.47 -1.22 -6.51
N ILE A 5 6.40 -0.58 -6.98
CA ILE A 5 5.18 -0.37 -6.20
C ILE A 5 4.17 -1.43 -6.66
N ASP A 6 4.17 -2.57 -6.00
CA ASP A 6 3.31 -3.71 -6.30
C ASP A 6 3.43 -4.75 -5.18
N GLY A 7 2.59 -5.77 -5.21
CA GLY A 7 2.64 -6.88 -4.29
C GLY A 7 1.71 -6.70 -3.09
N TYR A 8 1.66 -7.72 -2.25
CA TYR A 8 0.80 -7.78 -1.08
C TYR A 8 1.62 -7.71 0.20
N GLY A 9 1.14 -6.95 1.15
CA GLY A 9 1.75 -6.82 2.46
C GLY A 9 1.28 -5.57 3.16
N LEU A 10 1.67 -5.40 4.41
CA LEU A 10 1.39 -4.19 5.20
C LEU A 10 2.59 -3.24 5.24
N MET A 11 3.78 -3.75 4.96
CA MET A 11 5.03 -3.01 5.05
C MET A 11 5.84 -3.16 3.78
N PRO A 12 6.64 -2.14 3.42
CA PRO A 12 7.62 -2.30 2.36
C PRO A 12 8.56 -3.47 2.66
N TYR A 13 8.99 -4.18 1.62
CA TYR A 13 9.86 -5.34 1.78
C TYR A 13 10.85 -5.45 0.62
N SER A 14 11.86 -6.29 0.81
CA SER A 14 12.84 -6.61 -0.23
C SER A 14 12.81 -8.11 -0.52
N PHE A 15 12.85 -8.45 -1.79
CA PHE A 15 12.89 -9.84 -2.25
C PHE A 15 13.79 -9.94 -3.47
N ASN A 16 14.78 -10.85 -3.43
CA ASN A 16 15.76 -11.07 -4.51
C ASN A 16 16.43 -9.77 -5.00
N GLY A 17 16.77 -8.86 -4.07
CA GLY A 17 17.41 -7.59 -4.39
C GLY A 17 16.48 -6.53 -4.94
N ILE A 18 15.19 -6.81 -5.05
CA ILE A 18 14.17 -5.86 -5.52
C ILE A 18 13.42 -5.31 -4.31
N LYS A 19 13.24 -3.99 -4.27
CA LYS A 19 12.49 -3.32 -3.21
C LYS A 19 11.04 -3.12 -3.64
N PHE A 20 10.11 -3.48 -2.76
CA PHE A 20 8.67 -3.38 -3.01
C PHE A 20 7.98 -2.51 -1.98
N VAL A 21 7.04 -1.67 -2.44
CA VAL A 21 6.01 -1.05 -1.60
C VAL A 21 4.68 -1.69 -1.98
N PRO A 22 3.96 -2.31 -1.02
CA PRO A 22 2.71 -3.00 -1.33
C PRO A 22 1.66 -2.07 -1.94
N GLN A 23 0.92 -2.58 -2.92
CA GLN A 23 -0.22 -1.91 -3.52
C GLN A 23 -1.47 -2.73 -3.23
N LEU A 24 -2.28 -2.28 -2.28
CA LEU A 24 -3.41 -3.05 -1.78
C LEU A 24 -4.76 -2.57 -2.31
N PHE A 25 -4.87 -1.30 -2.66
CA PHE A 25 -6.18 -0.69 -2.89
C PHE A 25 -6.29 -0.04 -4.26
N TYR A 26 -7.49 -0.09 -4.80
CA TYR A 26 -7.93 0.68 -5.97
C TYR A 26 -8.90 1.79 -5.57
N LYS A 27 -9.18 1.94 -4.27
CA LYS A 27 -10.03 2.98 -3.69
C LYS A 27 -9.25 3.76 -2.64
N LEU A 28 -9.71 4.97 -2.33
CA LEU A 28 -9.11 5.79 -1.29
C LEU A 28 -9.33 5.14 0.07
N HIS A 29 -8.26 4.64 0.67
CA HIS A 29 -8.32 3.88 1.90
C HIS A 29 -7.03 4.03 2.69
N ILE A 30 -7.14 4.06 4.01
CA ILE A 30 -5.98 4.13 4.90
C ILE A 30 -6.12 3.07 5.97
N LEU A 31 -5.08 2.23 6.10
CA LEU A 31 -4.96 1.32 7.22
C LEU A 31 -4.31 2.03 8.41
N PRO A 32 -4.62 1.62 9.65
CA PRO A 32 -4.08 2.28 10.83
C PRO A 32 -2.58 2.06 11.05
N PHE A 33 -1.96 1.17 10.30
CA PHE A 33 -0.53 0.86 10.42
C PHE A 33 0.04 0.38 9.09
N GLY A 34 1.37 0.38 9.01
CA GLY A 34 2.08 -0.06 7.81
C GLY A 34 2.23 1.05 6.77
N ILE A 35 2.83 0.70 5.65
CA ILE A 35 3.04 1.58 4.50
C ILE A 35 2.60 0.85 3.26
N GLN A 36 1.57 1.35 2.60
CA GLN A 36 0.99 0.77 1.39
C GLN A 36 0.72 1.87 0.37
N SER A 37 0.44 1.46 -0.85
CA SER A 37 0.02 2.36 -1.91
C SER A 37 -1.39 2.05 -2.38
N THR A 38 -2.02 3.05 -3.00
CA THR A 38 -3.33 2.95 -3.63
C THR A 38 -3.19 3.35 -5.09
N GLN A 39 -3.71 2.54 -5.99
CA GLN A 39 -3.76 2.86 -7.41
C GLN A 39 -4.99 3.71 -7.71
N ILE A 40 -4.80 4.78 -8.48
CA ILE A 40 -5.85 5.72 -8.83
C ILE A 40 -5.96 5.79 -10.35
N HIS A 41 -7.16 5.58 -10.88
CA HIS A 41 -7.46 5.65 -12.32
C HIS A 41 -8.27 6.91 -12.63
N ILE A 42 -7.59 8.04 -12.77
CA ILE A 42 -8.20 9.37 -12.96
C ILE A 42 -9.09 9.43 -14.20
N ASN A 43 -8.76 8.69 -15.25
CA ASN A 43 -9.50 8.71 -16.51
C ASN A 43 -10.97 8.26 -16.37
N TYR A 44 -11.29 7.55 -15.31
CA TYR A 44 -12.65 7.04 -15.04
C TYR A 44 -13.38 7.84 -13.97
N TRP A 45 -12.80 8.96 -13.51
CA TRP A 45 -13.37 9.72 -12.41
C TRP A 45 -14.43 10.71 -12.88
N SER A 46 -15.54 10.76 -12.12
CA SER A 46 -16.54 11.82 -12.18
C SER A 46 -16.08 13.02 -11.35
N ASP A 47 -16.80 14.15 -11.48
CA ASP A 47 -16.54 15.32 -10.64
C ASP A 47 -16.66 15.00 -9.14
N LYS A 48 -17.60 14.12 -8.78
CA LYS A 48 -17.75 13.65 -7.40
C LYS A 48 -16.51 12.92 -6.91
N ASP A 49 -15.87 12.12 -7.76
CA ASP A 49 -14.64 11.41 -7.39
C ASP A 49 -13.50 12.38 -7.10
N PHE A 50 -13.34 13.43 -7.90
CA PHE A 50 -12.34 14.48 -7.65
C PHE A 50 -12.60 15.23 -6.35
N ILE A 51 -13.86 15.55 -6.05
CA ILE A 51 -14.25 16.20 -4.80
C ILE A 51 -13.92 15.29 -3.60
N ASN A 52 -14.23 14.00 -3.69
CA ASN A 52 -13.94 13.03 -2.65
C ASN A 52 -12.44 12.88 -2.44
N PHE A 53 -11.65 12.86 -3.52
CA PHE A 53 -10.19 12.81 -3.44
C PHE A 53 -9.63 14.03 -2.72
N LYS A 54 -10.10 15.22 -3.06
CA LYS A 54 -9.68 16.46 -2.40
C LYS A 54 -9.95 16.40 -0.90
N LYS A 55 -11.12 15.98 -0.50
CA LYS A 55 -11.49 15.82 0.92
C LYS A 55 -10.62 14.79 1.61
N PHE A 56 -10.34 13.68 0.94
CA PHE A 56 -9.47 12.63 1.47
C PHE A 56 -8.06 13.15 1.74
N ILE A 57 -7.47 13.87 0.80
CA ILE A 57 -6.13 14.44 0.94
C ILE A 57 -6.10 15.50 2.04
N GLU A 58 -7.09 16.38 2.12
CA GLU A 58 -7.19 17.38 3.18
C GLU A 58 -7.22 16.73 4.56
N LYS A 59 -7.95 15.63 4.70
CA LYS A 59 -8.08 14.90 5.98
C LYS A 59 -6.81 14.12 6.34
N HIS A 60 -6.12 13.53 5.35
CA HIS A 60 -5.06 12.55 5.59
C HIS A 60 -3.68 12.95 5.06
N HIS A 61 -3.47 14.21 4.68
CA HIS A 61 -2.22 14.65 4.05
C HIS A 61 -0.98 14.34 4.89
N LYS A 62 -1.08 14.33 6.21
CA LYS A 62 0.04 14.01 7.11
C LYS A 62 0.46 12.54 7.05
N LYS A 63 -0.41 11.67 6.53
CA LYS A 63 -0.14 10.24 6.36
C LYS A 63 0.34 9.90 4.96
N VAL A 64 0.31 10.85 4.02
CA VAL A 64 0.81 10.66 2.67
C VAL A 64 2.31 10.93 2.66
N ILE A 65 3.07 9.98 2.13
CA ILE A 65 4.54 10.06 2.08
C ILE A 65 5.04 9.85 0.66
N SER A 66 6.26 10.26 0.39
CA SER A 66 6.90 10.01 -0.89
C SER A 66 7.25 8.54 -1.07
N ALA A 67 7.37 8.08 -2.32
CA ALA A 67 7.81 6.73 -2.62
C ALA A 67 9.22 6.47 -2.09
N ASP A 68 10.13 7.43 -2.20
CA ASP A 68 11.49 7.29 -1.68
C ASP A 68 11.50 7.07 -0.17
N PHE A 69 10.69 7.82 0.57
CA PHE A 69 10.55 7.62 1.99
C PHE A 69 10.00 6.23 2.32
N ALA A 70 8.98 5.77 1.58
CA ALA A 70 8.41 4.44 1.76
C ALA A 70 9.46 3.34 1.53
N PHE A 71 10.25 3.42 0.46
CA PHE A 71 11.31 2.46 0.19
C PHE A 71 12.42 2.50 1.25
N SER A 72 12.67 3.66 1.87
CA SER A 72 13.66 3.78 2.95
C SER A 72 13.25 3.06 4.23
N LYS A 73 11.98 2.73 4.39
CA LYS A 73 11.45 2.05 5.58
C LYS A 73 11.45 0.52 5.47
N ILE A 74 12.08 -0.03 4.43
CA ILE A 74 12.24 -1.46 4.32
C ILE A 74 13.11 -1.95 5.48
N SER A 75 12.58 -2.95 6.19
CA SER A 75 13.28 -3.62 7.26
C SER A 75 13.48 -5.09 6.89
N ASN A 76 14.69 -5.59 7.16
CA ASN A 76 14.97 -7.02 7.04
C ASN A 76 14.63 -7.78 8.32
N SER A 77 13.90 -7.15 9.24
CA SER A 77 13.51 -7.79 10.48
C SER A 77 12.60 -8.99 10.19
N TYR A 78 12.79 -10.03 10.97
CA TYR A 78 11.99 -11.25 10.88
C TYR A 78 10.50 -10.95 11.15
N LEU A 79 10.24 -10.00 12.04
CA LEU A 79 8.88 -9.58 12.39
C LEU A 79 8.13 -9.01 11.19
N HIS A 80 8.76 -8.17 10.37
CA HIS A 80 8.13 -7.61 9.17
C HIS A 80 7.79 -8.70 8.15
N LYS A 81 8.66 -9.69 7.99
CA LYS A 81 8.40 -10.83 7.10
C LYS A 81 7.21 -11.63 7.57
N ILE A 82 7.09 -11.88 8.87
CA ILE A 82 5.96 -12.61 9.46
C ILE A 82 4.67 -11.82 9.28
N ILE A 83 4.67 -10.52 9.52
CA ILE A 83 3.50 -9.66 9.35
C ILE A 83 2.99 -9.72 7.91
N ASN A 84 3.87 -9.53 6.94
CA ASN A 84 3.50 -9.56 5.53
C ASN A 84 3.00 -10.94 5.09
N PHE A 85 3.65 -12.00 5.52
CA PHE A 85 3.24 -13.36 5.22
C PHE A 85 1.84 -13.66 5.78
N THR A 86 1.60 -13.30 7.04
CA THR A 86 0.30 -13.51 7.69
C THR A 86 -0.80 -12.72 6.98
N PHE A 87 -0.54 -11.47 6.62
CA PHE A 87 -1.48 -10.63 5.91
C PHE A 87 -1.83 -11.19 4.53
N GLU A 88 -0.84 -11.68 3.80
CA GLU A 88 -1.05 -12.32 2.49
C GLU A 88 -1.94 -13.55 2.62
N LYS A 89 -1.71 -14.38 3.64
CA LYS A 89 -2.54 -15.57 3.91
C LYS A 89 -3.97 -15.19 4.23
N LEU A 90 -4.19 -14.17 5.04
CA LEU A 90 -5.53 -13.68 5.37
C LEU A 90 -6.27 -13.16 4.14
N LEU A 91 -5.58 -12.44 3.24
CA LEU A 91 -6.18 -11.97 2.00
C LEU A 91 -6.60 -13.14 1.09
N LYS A 92 -5.75 -14.16 0.96
CA LYS A 92 -6.07 -15.34 0.16
C LYS A 92 -7.28 -16.08 0.74
N LEU A 93 -7.34 -16.22 2.05
CA LEU A 93 -8.47 -16.85 2.72
C LEU A 93 -9.78 -16.07 2.50
N LYS A 94 -9.72 -14.74 2.60
CA LYS A 94 -10.87 -13.89 2.32
C LYS A 94 -11.40 -14.07 0.89
N ARG A 95 -10.51 -14.16 -0.09
CA ARG A 95 -10.87 -14.36 -1.49
C ARG A 95 -11.52 -15.71 -1.75
N LEU A 96 -11.13 -16.75 -1.00
CA LEU A 96 -11.71 -18.10 -1.13
C LEU A 96 -13.09 -18.21 -0.48
N VAL A 97 -13.34 -17.46 0.59
CA VAL A 97 -14.57 -17.53 1.37
C VAL A 97 -15.59 -16.48 0.93
N PHE A 98 -15.15 -15.35 0.46
CA PHE A 98 -15.96 -14.21 0.04
C PHE A 98 -15.64 -13.81 -1.39
#